data_9e7620b23d81cebefc58b1fabcdb38c4
#
_entry.id   9e7620b23d81cebefc58b1fabcdb38c4
#
_cell.length_a   1.000
_cell.length_b   1.000
_cell.length_c   1.000
_cell.angle_alpha   90.00
_cell.angle_beta   90.00
_cell.angle_gamma   90.00
#
_symmetry.space_group_name_H-M   'P 1'
#
loop_
_entity.id
_entity.type
_entity.pdbx_description
1 polymer ?
#
loop_
_entity_poly.entity_id
_entity_poly.type
_entity_poly.pdbx_seq_one_letter_code
_entity_poly.pdbx_strand_id
1 'polypeptide(L)'
;MQIGFTTTTFRQIKDVKKIVTLAKEAGVDCIEWGGDIHVKDVKTAVFVKELCDKEDIAVCSYGSYYRVGSGNTEEWKRICEIASTLGAKAVRVWLGKKDSEKTDKRTYEEIVKDAKEMCRIAKEFSLTVCPECHDNTYNNNTDAFLKIEKDIGMENFRTYFQSRYKKKEYDLDRIKRTLPFIEGVHISYSEQRREQFPKYDPSYINTLLDKLIEEGFDGNLLLEYTYIWGRWGLPSCMKKDIQKLKNKVGVKK
;
A
#
# COMPACT_ATOMS: atom_id res chain seq x y z
N MET A 1 -0.97 -15.36 -0.40
CA MET A 1 -0.25 -14.04 -0.43
C MET A 1 0.31 -13.79 -1.82
N GLN A 2 0.17 -12.57 -2.35
CA GLN A 2 0.83 -12.11 -3.57
C GLN A 2 2.04 -11.24 -3.20
N ILE A 3 3.14 -11.36 -3.93
CA ILE A 3 4.36 -10.61 -3.67
C ILE A 3 4.63 -9.64 -4.79
N GLY A 4 4.80 -8.38 -4.44
CA GLY A 4 5.01 -7.31 -5.41
C GLY A 4 5.79 -6.13 -4.87
N PHE A 5 5.61 -5.00 -5.51
CA PHE A 5 6.16 -3.73 -5.06
C PHE A 5 5.25 -2.56 -5.39
N THR A 6 5.43 -1.45 -4.66
CA THR A 6 4.81 -0.18 -5.05
C THR A 6 5.74 0.58 -5.99
N THR A 7 5.19 1.14 -7.07
CA THR A 7 6.00 1.86 -8.08
C THR A 7 6.59 3.17 -7.56
N THR A 8 6.15 3.63 -6.39
CA THR A 8 6.78 4.76 -5.68
C THR A 8 8.23 4.48 -5.34
N THR A 9 8.61 3.21 -5.23
CA THR A 9 10.00 2.74 -5.08
C THR A 9 10.90 3.23 -6.22
N PHE A 10 10.37 3.36 -7.42
CA PHE A 10 11.13 3.71 -8.65
C PHE A 10 10.71 5.05 -9.25
N ARG A 11 10.54 6.08 -8.41
CA ARG A 11 10.11 7.42 -8.88
C ARG A 11 11.03 8.06 -9.92
N GLN A 12 12.29 7.61 -10.01
CA GLN A 12 13.25 8.04 -11.03
C GLN A 12 12.99 7.41 -12.42
N ILE A 13 12.28 6.29 -12.49
CA ILE A 13 11.93 5.61 -13.73
C ILE A 13 10.52 6.04 -14.15
N LYS A 14 10.43 6.94 -15.15
CA LYS A 14 9.14 7.46 -15.62
C LYS A 14 8.46 6.55 -16.65
N ASP A 15 9.23 5.71 -17.30
CA ASP A 15 8.75 4.81 -18.35
C ASP A 15 8.08 3.58 -17.72
N VAL A 16 6.76 3.50 -17.85
CA VAL A 16 5.94 2.39 -17.30
C VAL A 16 6.30 1.04 -17.93
N LYS A 17 6.77 1.01 -19.19
CA LYS A 17 7.25 -0.24 -19.83
C LYS A 17 8.46 -0.80 -19.09
N LYS A 18 9.40 0.06 -18.70
CA LYS A 18 10.55 -0.34 -17.90
C LYS A 18 10.15 -0.88 -16.54
N ILE A 19 9.13 -0.27 -15.90
CA ILE A 19 8.60 -0.78 -14.62
C ILE A 19 8.05 -2.21 -14.78
N VAL A 20 7.23 -2.45 -15.82
CA VAL A 20 6.68 -3.79 -16.08
C VAL A 20 7.78 -4.79 -16.42
N THR A 21 8.78 -4.39 -17.22
CA THR A 21 9.95 -5.25 -17.51
C THR A 21 10.70 -5.64 -16.23
N LEU A 22 10.97 -4.69 -15.33
CA LEU A 22 11.61 -4.96 -14.04
C LEU A 22 10.77 -5.89 -13.16
N ALA A 23 9.45 -5.72 -13.16
CA ALA A 23 8.52 -6.57 -12.44
C ALA A 23 8.58 -8.03 -12.92
N LYS A 24 8.54 -8.22 -14.25
CA LYS A 24 8.67 -9.54 -14.88
C LYS A 24 10.03 -10.19 -14.54
N GLU A 25 11.12 -9.46 -14.71
CA GLU A 25 12.47 -9.96 -14.41
C GLU A 25 12.65 -10.34 -12.93
N ALA A 26 11.97 -9.63 -12.01
CA ALA A 26 11.97 -9.95 -10.59
C ALA A 26 11.01 -11.09 -10.24
N GLY A 27 10.11 -11.47 -11.15
CA GLY A 27 9.09 -12.49 -10.95
C GLY A 27 8.06 -12.10 -9.90
N VAL A 28 7.59 -10.84 -9.88
CA VAL A 28 6.53 -10.41 -8.96
C VAL A 28 5.18 -10.93 -9.40
N ASP A 29 4.27 -11.07 -8.45
CA ASP A 29 2.89 -11.48 -8.70
C ASP A 29 1.98 -10.28 -8.96
N CYS A 30 2.29 -9.12 -8.34
CA CYS A 30 1.46 -7.92 -8.45
C CYS A 30 2.25 -6.61 -8.34
N ILE A 31 1.60 -5.51 -8.74
CA ILE A 31 2.12 -4.14 -8.63
C ILE A 31 1.07 -3.22 -8.02
N GLU A 32 1.49 -2.36 -7.08
CA GLU A 32 0.77 -1.14 -6.71
C GLU A 32 1.28 0.03 -7.54
N TRP A 33 0.40 0.69 -8.29
CA TRP A 33 0.76 1.80 -9.16
C TRP A 33 0.55 3.16 -8.48
N GLY A 34 1.58 4.00 -8.49
CA GLY A 34 1.51 5.37 -7.97
C GLY A 34 0.82 6.33 -8.93
N GLY A 35 -0.27 6.93 -8.46
CA GLY A 35 -1.09 7.86 -9.25
C GLY A 35 -0.46 9.24 -9.45
N ASP A 36 0.44 9.63 -8.58
CA ASP A 36 1.14 10.92 -8.67
C ASP A 36 2.27 10.93 -9.69
N ILE A 37 2.72 9.76 -10.15
CA ILE A 37 3.92 9.67 -10.98
C ILE A 37 3.76 8.81 -12.23
N HIS A 38 3.15 7.63 -12.15
CA HIS A 38 3.16 6.66 -13.24
C HIS A 38 1.82 6.58 -13.97
N VAL A 39 0.69 6.59 -13.24
CA VAL A 39 -0.65 6.42 -13.82
C VAL A 39 -1.54 7.60 -13.39
N LYS A 40 -1.50 8.69 -14.15
CA LYS A 40 -2.16 9.95 -13.78
C LYS A 40 -3.54 10.15 -14.40
N ASP A 41 -3.88 9.33 -15.39
CA ASP A 41 -5.10 9.45 -16.17
C ASP A 41 -5.57 8.10 -16.71
N VAL A 42 -6.80 8.07 -17.20
CA VAL A 42 -7.46 6.88 -17.76
C VAL A 42 -6.71 6.31 -18.97
N LYS A 43 -6.17 7.17 -19.85
CA LYS A 43 -5.43 6.72 -21.03
C LYS A 43 -4.18 5.94 -20.63
N THR A 44 -3.44 6.45 -19.66
CA THR A 44 -2.27 5.76 -19.11
C THR A 44 -2.68 4.48 -18.39
N ALA A 45 -3.82 4.48 -17.68
CA ALA A 45 -4.34 3.29 -17.00
C ALA A 45 -4.65 2.15 -17.96
N VAL A 46 -5.34 2.44 -19.10
CA VAL A 46 -5.59 1.44 -20.15
C VAL A 46 -4.28 0.83 -20.64
N PHE A 47 -3.32 1.68 -21.00
CA PHE A 47 -2.03 1.23 -21.53
C PHE A 47 -1.23 0.38 -20.53
N VAL A 48 -1.20 0.77 -19.26
CA VAL A 48 -0.50 0.03 -18.21
C VAL A 48 -1.20 -1.31 -17.93
N LYS A 49 -2.53 -1.33 -17.94
CA LYS A 49 -3.29 -2.59 -17.79
C LYS A 49 -2.94 -3.59 -18.90
N GLU A 50 -2.95 -3.16 -20.15
CA GLU A 50 -2.56 -4.02 -21.28
C GLU A 50 -1.14 -4.59 -21.13
N LEU A 51 -0.19 -3.78 -20.65
CA LEU A 51 1.17 -4.24 -20.39
C LEU A 51 1.23 -5.27 -19.26
N CYS A 52 0.51 -5.05 -18.17
CA CYS A 52 0.46 -5.96 -17.02
C CYS A 52 -0.22 -7.29 -17.41
N ASP A 53 -1.35 -7.22 -18.12
CA ASP A 53 -2.08 -8.42 -18.59
C ASP A 53 -1.20 -9.28 -19.50
N LYS A 54 -0.44 -8.66 -20.41
CA LYS A 54 0.47 -9.38 -21.32
C LYS A 54 1.55 -10.16 -20.58
N GLU A 55 1.99 -9.67 -19.44
CA GLU A 55 3.07 -10.26 -18.64
C GLU A 55 2.54 -11.08 -17.46
N ASP A 56 1.22 -11.29 -17.35
CA ASP A 56 0.53 -12.00 -16.26
C ASP A 56 0.89 -11.43 -14.88
N ILE A 57 0.91 -10.10 -14.78
CA ILE A 57 1.19 -9.37 -13.56
C ILE A 57 -0.09 -8.69 -13.07
N ALA A 58 -0.58 -9.03 -11.87
CA ALA A 58 -1.77 -8.41 -11.32
C ALA A 58 -1.54 -6.94 -10.93
N VAL A 59 -2.57 -6.11 -11.07
CA VAL A 59 -2.61 -4.78 -10.45
C VAL A 59 -3.36 -4.89 -9.12
N CYS A 60 -2.64 -4.90 -8.01
CA CYS A 60 -3.26 -5.10 -6.70
C CYS A 60 -3.89 -3.82 -6.15
N SER A 61 -3.26 -2.67 -6.34
CA SER A 61 -3.79 -1.40 -5.85
C SER A 61 -3.31 -0.18 -6.64
N TYR A 62 -3.97 0.94 -6.35
CA TYR A 62 -3.65 2.26 -6.88
C TYR A 62 -3.36 3.24 -5.74
N GLY A 63 -2.14 3.73 -5.65
CA GLY A 63 -1.69 4.71 -4.65
C GLY A 63 -2.08 6.13 -5.05
N SER A 64 -3.23 6.62 -4.59
CA SER A 64 -3.82 7.87 -5.06
C SER A 64 -3.28 9.13 -4.39
N TYR A 65 -2.71 9.01 -3.18
CA TYR A 65 -2.38 10.14 -2.31
C TYR A 65 -3.56 11.05 -1.92
N TYR A 66 -4.80 10.64 -2.25
CA TYR A 66 -6.00 11.36 -1.83
C TYR A 66 -6.10 11.43 -0.30
N ARG A 67 -6.49 12.59 0.21
CA ARG A 67 -6.68 12.79 1.64
C ARG A 67 -8.15 12.84 2.00
N VAL A 68 -8.60 11.81 2.67
CA VAL A 68 -9.97 11.69 3.21
C VAL A 68 -10.25 12.83 4.18
N GLY A 69 -11.44 13.40 4.11
CA GLY A 69 -11.82 14.61 4.85
C GLY A 69 -11.67 15.89 4.01
N SER A 70 -11.28 15.76 2.73
CA SER A 70 -11.24 16.90 1.80
C SER A 70 -12.61 17.24 1.21
N GLY A 71 -13.54 16.28 1.17
CA GLY A 71 -14.88 16.43 0.57
C GLY A 71 -14.87 16.60 -0.94
N ASN A 72 -13.75 16.33 -1.62
CA ASN A 72 -13.62 16.49 -3.07
C ASN A 72 -14.11 15.25 -3.82
N THR A 73 -15.43 15.10 -3.91
CA THR A 73 -16.11 13.96 -4.52
C THR A 73 -15.77 13.78 -6.00
N GLU A 74 -15.60 14.86 -6.76
CA GLU A 74 -15.29 14.78 -8.19
C GLU A 74 -13.87 14.24 -8.43
N GLU A 75 -12.89 14.67 -7.64
CA GLU A 75 -11.54 14.11 -7.68
C GLU A 75 -11.55 12.64 -7.30
N TRP A 76 -12.34 12.27 -6.27
CA TRP A 76 -12.45 10.89 -5.86
C TRP A 76 -13.06 9.98 -6.94
N LYS A 77 -14.12 10.41 -7.61
CA LYS A 77 -14.71 9.66 -8.75
C LYS A 77 -13.69 9.44 -9.86
N ARG A 78 -12.93 10.49 -10.22
CA ARG A 78 -11.85 10.37 -11.21
C ARG A 78 -10.78 9.37 -10.77
N ILE A 79 -10.40 9.36 -9.50
CA ILE A 79 -9.44 8.39 -8.94
C ILE A 79 -10.01 6.97 -9.05
N CYS A 80 -11.27 6.74 -8.73
CA CYS A 80 -11.93 5.45 -8.86
C CYS A 80 -11.99 4.98 -10.32
N GLU A 81 -12.29 5.88 -11.26
CA GLU A 81 -12.28 5.60 -12.70
C GLU A 81 -10.91 5.14 -13.18
N ILE A 82 -9.84 5.87 -12.81
CA ILE A 82 -8.45 5.49 -13.15
C ILE A 82 -8.10 4.13 -12.55
N ALA A 83 -8.37 3.92 -11.26
CA ALA A 83 -8.06 2.69 -10.55
C ALA A 83 -8.79 1.47 -11.13
N SER A 84 -10.09 1.61 -11.40
CA SER A 84 -10.91 0.57 -12.01
C SER A 84 -10.46 0.23 -13.43
N THR A 85 -10.18 1.25 -14.26
CA THR A 85 -9.65 1.07 -15.62
C THR A 85 -8.30 0.36 -15.62
N LEU A 86 -7.46 0.68 -14.64
CA LEU A 86 -6.16 0.03 -14.43
C LEU A 86 -6.30 -1.45 -14.00
N GLY A 87 -7.48 -1.85 -13.51
CA GLY A 87 -7.74 -3.18 -12.98
C GLY A 87 -7.34 -3.36 -11.51
N ALA A 88 -7.09 -2.25 -10.79
CA ALA A 88 -6.81 -2.28 -9.36
C ALA A 88 -8.01 -2.83 -8.56
N LYS A 89 -7.72 -3.47 -7.42
CA LYS A 89 -8.73 -3.94 -6.47
C LYS A 89 -8.92 -2.99 -5.29
N ALA A 90 -7.91 -2.22 -4.98
CA ALA A 90 -7.90 -1.27 -3.88
C ALA A 90 -7.34 0.09 -4.30
N VAL A 91 -7.80 1.13 -3.60
CA VAL A 91 -7.22 2.47 -3.70
C VAL A 91 -6.63 2.85 -2.35
N ARG A 92 -5.31 3.08 -2.33
CA ARG A 92 -4.63 3.56 -1.13
C ARG A 92 -4.82 5.06 -0.96
N VAL A 93 -5.20 5.47 0.25
CA VAL A 93 -5.51 6.85 0.64
C VAL A 93 -4.85 7.23 1.96
N TRP A 94 -4.91 8.49 2.36
CA TRP A 94 -4.50 8.97 3.68
C TRP A 94 -5.69 9.60 4.44
N LEU A 95 -5.85 9.24 5.72
CA LEU A 95 -6.92 9.80 6.56
C LEU A 95 -6.51 11.14 7.16
N GLY A 96 -7.11 12.21 6.67
CA GLY A 96 -6.84 13.56 7.17
C GLY A 96 -5.41 14.05 6.97
N LYS A 97 -4.98 15.00 7.80
CA LYS A 97 -3.68 15.68 7.72
C LYS A 97 -2.92 15.73 9.05
N LYS A 98 -3.48 15.15 10.11
CA LYS A 98 -2.94 15.18 11.47
C LYS A 98 -3.03 13.80 12.12
N ASP A 99 -2.10 13.52 13.03
CA ASP A 99 -2.18 12.36 13.92
C ASP A 99 -3.50 12.40 14.73
N SER A 100 -3.96 11.23 15.14
CA SER A 100 -5.25 11.09 15.86
C SER A 100 -5.33 11.96 17.13
N GLU A 101 -4.23 12.08 17.86
CA GLU A 101 -4.13 12.86 19.10
C GLU A 101 -4.26 14.37 18.87
N LYS A 102 -4.00 14.83 17.63
CA LYS A 102 -4.06 16.23 17.21
C LYS A 102 -5.32 16.56 16.39
N THR A 103 -6.17 15.56 16.16
CA THR A 103 -7.41 15.72 15.40
C THR A 103 -8.57 16.05 16.33
N ASP A 104 -9.14 17.23 16.16
CA ASP A 104 -10.32 17.64 16.91
C ASP A 104 -11.60 16.89 16.46
N LYS A 105 -12.64 16.95 17.29
CA LYS A 105 -13.90 16.23 17.07
C LYS A 105 -14.54 16.55 15.72
N ARG A 106 -14.58 17.82 15.33
CA ARG A 106 -15.19 18.26 14.07
C ARG A 106 -14.45 17.69 12.87
N THR A 107 -13.13 17.82 12.85
CA THR A 107 -12.28 17.25 11.80
C THR A 107 -12.45 15.72 11.71
N TYR A 108 -12.55 15.05 12.86
CA TYR A 108 -12.81 13.61 12.89
C TYR A 108 -14.16 13.24 12.24
N GLU A 109 -15.23 13.96 12.59
CA GLU A 109 -16.56 13.74 12.02
C GLU A 109 -16.60 14.01 10.50
N GLU A 110 -15.85 15.01 10.03
CA GLU A 110 -15.66 15.30 8.60
C GLU A 110 -14.94 14.15 7.89
N ILE A 111 -13.87 13.57 8.49
CA ILE A 111 -13.17 12.41 7.93
C ILE A 111 -14.10 11.20 7.86
N VAL A 112 -14.86 10.89 8.91
CA VAL A 112 -15.80 9.74 8.92
C VAL A 112 -16.90 9.92 7.86
N LYS A 113 -17.47 11.11 7.76
CA LYS A 113 -18.50 11.41 6.75
C LYS A 113 -17.97 11.23 5.33
N ASP A 114 -16.82 11.82 5.04
CA ASP A 114 -16.16 11.74 3.72
C ASP A 114 -15.79 10.29 3.39
N ALA A 115 -15.20 9.55 4.34
CA ALA A 115 -14.86 8.15 4.16
C ALA A 115 -16.05 7.26 3.79
N LYS A 116 -17.22 7.48 4.44
CA LYS A 116 -18.45 6.77 4.10
C LYS A 116 -18.89 7.04 2.66
N GLU A 117 -18.84 8.29 2.23
CA GLU A 117 -19.20 8.66 0.85
C GLU A 117 -18.20 8.09 -0.15
N MET A 118 -16.91 8.17 0.16
CA MET A 118 -15.85 7.56 -0.65
C MET A 118 -16.06 6.05 -0.82
N CYS A 119 -16.40 5.34 0.24
CA CYS A 119 -16.68 3.91 0.19
C CYS A 119 -17.89 3.58 -0.69
N ARG A 120 -18.95 4.38 -0.65
CA ARG A 120 -20.13 4.21 -1.53
C ARG A 120 -19.74 4.35 -3.00
N ILE A 121 -19.03 5.44 -3.33
CA ILE A 121 -18.57 5.69 -4.71
C ILE A 121 -17.62 4.56 -5.15
N ALA A 122 -16.63 4.18 -4.34
CA ALA A 122 -15.68 3.13 -4.66
C ALA A 122 -16.37 1.77 -4.92
N LYS A 123 -17.46 1.49 -4.21
CA LYS A 123 -18.26 0.26 -4.41
C LYS A 123 -18.87 0.18 -5.81
N GLU A 124 -19.27 1.29 -6.41
CA GLU A 124 -19.77 1.34 -7.80
C GLU A 124 -18.70 0.92 -8.82
N PHE A 125 -17.44 1.08 -8.47
CA PHE A 125 -16.27 0.66 -9.26
C PHE A 125 -15.67 -0.69 -8.79
N SER A 126 -16.31 -1.39 -7.86
CA SER A 126 -15.80 -2.63 -7.24
C SER A 126 -14.43 -2.45 -6.57
N LEU A 127 -14.21 -1.29 -5.93
CA LEU A 127 -12.96 -0.93 -5.28
C LEU A 127 -13.06 -0.93 -3.74
N THR A 128 -11.96 -1.31 -3.11
CA THR A 128 -11.73 -1.18 -1.67
C THR A 128 -10.98 0.11 -1.37
N VAL A 129 -11.38 0.82 -0.32
CA VAL A 129 -10.72 2.05 0.17
C VAL A 129 -9.77 1.68 1.31
N CYS A 130 -8.48 1.93 1.12
CA CYS A 130 -7.43 1.45 2.02
C CYS A 130 -6.57 2.59 2.56
N PRO A 131 -6.87 3.16 3.73
CA PRO A 131 -5.97 4.10 4.37
C PRO A 131 -4.66 3.43 4.78
N GLU A 132 -3.55 4.09 4.42
CA GLU A 132 -2.22 3.71 4.85
C GLU A 132 -1.95 4.14 6.29
N CYS A 133 -1.31 3.28 7.08
CA CYS A 133 -0.79 3.64 8.39
C CYS A 133 0.42 4.56 8.26
N HIS A 134 0.23 5.84 8.50
CA HIS A 134 1.29 6.84 8.30
C HIS A 134 1.26 7.94 9.36
N ASP A 135 2.44 8.57 9.66
CA ASP A 135 2.51 9.80 10.45
C ASP A 135 1.76 10.93 9.74
N ASN A 136 1.25 11.88 10.48
CA ASN A 136 0.43 12.97 9.98
C ASN A 136 -0.85 12.49 9.26
N THR A 137 -1.42 11.39 9.73
CA THR A 137 -2.74 10.89 9.35
C THR A 137 -3.49 10.42 10.58
N TYR A 138 -4.82 10.37 10.52
CA TYR A 138 -5.61 9.83 11.64
C TYR A 138 -5.31 8.34 11.89
N ASN A 139 -4.89 7.60 10.88
CA ASN A 139 -4.50 6.18 10.97
C ASN A 139 -3.04 6.00 11.45
N ASN A 140 -2.56 6.84 12.36
CA ASN A 140 -1.19 6.79 12.88
C ASN A 140 -0.97 5.72 13.96
N ASN A 141 -2.03 5.17 14.55
CA ASN A 141 -1.96 4.12 15.55
C ASN A 141 -3.13 3.13 15.47
N THR A 142 -3.00 1.99 16.17
CA THR A 142 -3.95 0.86 16.13
C THR A 142 -5.33 1.25 16.65
N ASP A 143 -5.40 1.93 17.79
CA ASP A 143 -6.68 2.27 18.42
C ASP A 143 -7.46 3.29 17.61
N ALA A 144 -6.76 4.26 17.01
CA ALA A 144 -7.35 5.22 16.10
C ALA A 144 -7.94 4.55 14.85
N PHE A 145 -7.22 3.58 14.27
CA PHE A 145 -7.75 2.83 13.14
C PHE A 145 -9.01 2.04 13.52
N LEU A 146 -8.96 1.25 14.59
CA LEU A 146 -10.10 0.43 15.01
C LEU A 146 -11.33 1.27 15.37
N LYS A 147 -11.11 2.45 15.97
CA LYS A 147 -12.18 3.39 16.24
C LYS A 147 -12.85 3.90 14.96
N ILE A 148 -12.05 4.40 14.00
CA ILE A 148 -12.60 4.99 12.78
C ILE A 148 -13.20 3.93 11.86
N GLU A 149 -12.63 2.73 11.80
CA GLU A 149 -13.19 1.59 11.07
C GLU A 149 -14.59 1.26 11.56
N LYS A 150 -14.77 1.13 12.88
CA LYS A 150 -16.07 0.90 13.52
C LYS A 150 -17.06 2.02 13.21
N ASP A 151 -16.64 3.28 13.28
CA ASP A 151 -17.52 4.44 13.06
C ASP A 151 -17.89 4.60 11.57
N ILE A 152 -17.04 4.16 10.64
CA ILE A 152 -17.34 4.10 9.20
C ILE A 152 -18.25 2.91 8.89
N GLY A 153 -17.94 1.71 9.38
CA GLY A 153 -18.78 0.52 9.27
C GLY A 153 -19.09 0.07 7.85
N MET A 154 -18.14 0.21 6.90
CA MET A 154 -18.30 -0.15 5.49
C MET A 154 -17.41 -1.34 5.15
N GLU A 155 -17.96 -2.40 4.52
CA GLU A 155 -17.23 -3.63 4.17
C GLU A 155 -16.00 -3.40 3.29
N ASN A 156 -16.08 -2.41 2.40
CA ASN A 156 -14.99 -2.04 1.51
C ASN A 156 -14.07 -0.95 2.08
N PHE A 157 -14.08 -0.72 3.40
CA PHE A 157 -13.09 0.06 4.11
C PHE A 157 -12.10 -0.87 4.79
N ARG A 158 -10.84 -0.87 4.33
CA ARG A 158 -9.77 -1.73 4.79
C ARG A 158 -8.58 -0.90 5.25
N THR A 159 -7.38 -1.46 5.32
CA THR A 159 -6.16 -0.70 5.63
C THR A 159 -4.93 -1.30 4.95
N TYR A 160 -3.90 -0.47 4.76
CA TYR A 160 -2.55 -0.91 4.48
C TYR A 160 -1.72 -0.86 5.77
N PHE A 161 -1.11 -1.98 6.09
CA PHE A 161 -0.16 -2.05 7.18
C PHE A 161 1.22 -1.57 6.69
N GLN A 162 1.84 -0.70 7.47
CA GLN A 162 3.23 -0.29 7.30
C GLN A 162 3.90 -0.30 8.67
N SER A 163 5.04 -0.98 8.77
CA SER A 163 5.83 -0.98 10.01
C SER A 163 6.33 0.42 10.33
N ARG A 164 6.22 0.78 11.59
CA ARG A 164 6.73 2.06 12.09
C ARG A 164 8.19 1.98 12.52
N TYR A 165 8.78 0.78 12.57
CA TYR A 165 10.15 0.51 13.00
C TYR A 165 10.54 1.12 14.36
N LYS A 166 9.55 1.47 15.19
CA LYS A 166 9.77 2.09 16.50
C LYS A 166 9.82 1.07 17.63
N LYS A 167 8.87 0.13 17.64
CA LYS A 167 8.76 -0.93 18.65
C LYS A 167 8.18 -2.19 18.00
N LYS A 168 8.93 -3.27 18.04
CA LYS A 168 8.54 -4.56 17.46
C LYS A 168 7.22 -5.07 18.03
N GLU A 169 7.08 -5.03 19.35
CA GLU A 169 5.89 -5.49 20.07
C GLU A 169 4.62 -4.72 19.65
N TYR A 170 4.77 -3.43 19.38
CA TYR A 170 3.67 -2.60 18.88
C TYR A 170 3.22 -3.01 17.47
N ASP A 171 4.16 -3.27 16.57
CA ASP A 171 3.83 -3.71 15.21
C ASP A 171 3.22 -5.12 15.21
N LEU A 172 3.68 -6.02 16.08
CA LEU A 172 3.11 -7.37 16.25
C LEU A 172 1.68 -7.31 16.81
N ASP A 173 1.42 -6.50 17.83
CA ASP A 173 0.08 -6.26 18.36
C ASP A 173 -0.84 -5.66 17.29
N ARG A 174 -0.34 -4.69 16.53
CA ARG A 174 -1.10 -4.09 15.44
C ARG A 174 -1.49 -5.10 14.38
N ILE A 175 -0.57 -5.95 13.91
CA ILE A 175 -0.88 -7.02 12.96
C ILE A 175 -2.03 -7.86 13.51
N LYS A 176 -1.89 -8.40 14.73
CA LYS A 176 -2.89 -9.26 15.35
C LYS A 176 -4.27 -8.59 15.43
N ARG A 177 -4.34 -7.34 15.85
CA ARG A 177 -5.61 -6.63 16.08
C ARG A 177 -6.27 -6.11 14.82
N THR A 178 -5.49 -5.84 13.76
CA THR A 178 -6.01 -5.27 12.51
C THR A 178 -6.01 -6.24 11.34
N LEU A 179 -5.58 -7.48 11.54
CA LEU A 179 -5.47 -8.50 10.48
C LEU A 179 -6.72 -8.63 9.60
N PRO A 180 -7.95 -8.68 10.16
CA PRO A 180 -9.16 -8.83 9.35
C PRO A 180 -9.40 -7.69 8.36
N PHE A 181 -8.71 -6.56 8.56
CA PHE A 181 -8.85 -5.35 7.76
C PHE A 181 -7.64 -5.09 6.86
N ILE A 182 -6.53 -5.86 7.00
CA ILE A 182 -5.31 -5.61 6.21
C ILE A 182 -5.49 -6.13 4.79
N GLU A 183 -5.52 -5.22 3.81
CA GLU A 183 -5.54 -5.53 2.37
C GLU A 183 -4.14 -5.76 1.82
N GLY A 184 -3.19 -4.97 2.29
CA GLY A 184 -1.81 -5.04 1.86
C GLY A 184 -0.83 -4.56 2.92
N VAL A 185 0.41 -4.98 2.78
CA VAL A 185 1.52 -4.68 3.68
C VAL A 185 2.66 -4.05 2.90
N HIS A 186 3.04 -2.83 3.25
CA HIS A 186 4.25 -2.21 2.74
C HIS A 186 5.46 -2.65 3.58
N ILE A 187 6.46 -3.21 2.90
CA ILE A 187 7.67 -3.74 3.51
C ILE A 187 8.89 -3.07 2.91
N SER A 188 9.75 -2.56 3.76
CA SER A 188 11.08 -2.14 3.36
C SER A 188 12.06 -3.25 3.73
N TYR A 189 12.22 -4.23 2.84
CA TYR A 189 13.07 -5.40 3.08
C TYR A 189 14.55 -5.13 2.74
N SER A 190 15.39 -5.88 3.16
CA SER A 190 16.75 -5.97 3.56
C SER A 190 17.93 -5.43 2.72
N GLU A 191 18.05 -5.70 1.42
CA GLU A 191 19.33 -5.45 0.75
C GLU A 191 19.65 -3.96 0.62
N GLN A 192 18.69 -3.18 0.13
CA GLN A 192 18.90 -1.73 0.00
C GLN A 192 19.04 -1.03 1.35
N ARG A 193 18.33 -1.51 2.39
CA ARG A 193 18.48 -0.97 3.73
C ARG A 193 19.81 -1.29 4.36
N ARG A 194 20.39 -2.47 4.10
CA ARG A 194 21.73 -2.82 4.57
C ARG A 194 22.81 -1.90 4.00
N GLU A 195 22.70 -1.57 2.71
CA GLU A 195 23.62 -0.63 2.08
C GLU A 195 23.52 0.79 2.65
N GLN A 196 22.29 1.20 3.00
CA GLN A 196 22.00 2.56 3.50
C GLN A 196 22.14 2.69 5.02
N PHE A 197 21.84 1.61 5.75
CA PHE A 197 21.86 1.54 7.21
C PHE A 197 22.61 0.32 7.69
N PRO A 198 23.91 0.40 7.93
CA PRO A 198 24.74 -0.75 8.39
C PRO A 198 24.24 -1.38 9.70
N LYS A 199 23.50 -0.62 10.53
CA LYS A 199 22.90 -1.11 11.78
C LYS A 199 21.49 -1.70 11.60
N TYR A 200 20.98 -1.76 10.38
CA TYR A 200 19.66 -2.34 10.11
C TYR A 200 19.63 -3.82 10.43
N ASP A 201 18.71 -4.21 11.30
CA ASP A 201 18.50 -5.61 11.67
C ASP A 201 17.36 -6.20 10.82
N PRO A 202 17.66 -7.10 9.86
CA PRO A 202 16.64 -7.77 9.06
C PRO A 202 15.77 -8.73 9.87
N SER A 203 16.18 -9.11 11.10
CA SER A 203 15.39 -10.00 11.97
C SER A 203 14.06 -9.37 12.33
N TYR A 204 13.99 -8.05 12.42
CA TYR A 204 12.75 -7.32 12.69
C TYR A 204 11.69 -7.61 11.63
N ILE A 205 12.04 -7.44 10.35
CA ILE A 205 11.10 -7.71 9.23
C ILE A 205 10.74 -9.19 9.17
N ASN A 206 11.70 -10.08 9.38
CA ASN A 206 11.41 -11.52 9.43
C ASN A 206 10.41 -11.87 10.53
N THR A 207 10.51 -11.23 11.70
CA THR A 207 9.55 -11.43 12.78
C THR A 207 8.13 -10.94 12.40
N LEU A 208 8.01 -9.81 11.68
CA LEU A 208 6.72 -9.34 11.19
C LEU A 208 6.14 -10.29 10.13
N LEU A 209 6.96 -10.79 9.22
CA LEU A 209 6.54 -11.77 8.22
C LEU A 209 6.10 -13.09 8.85
N ASP A 210 6.85 -13.59 9.85
CA ASP A 210 6.47 -14.79 10.60
C ASP A 210 5.09 -14.60 11.26
N LYS A 211 4.86 -13.42 11.86
CA LYS A 211 3.56 -13.10 12.48
C LYS A 211 2.43 -13.05 11.46
N LEU A 212 2.63 -12.44 10.30
CA LEU A 212 1.63 -12.41 9.23
C LEU A 212 1.28 -13.83 8.74
N ILE A 213 2.30 -14.68 8.57
CA ILE A 213 2.11 -16.09 8.16
C ILE A 213 1.36 -16.87 9.26
N GLU A 214 1.76 -16.75 10.51
CA GLU A 214 1.14 -17.40 11.68
C GLU A 214 -0.35 -17.04 11.79
N GLU A 215 -0.68 -15.78 11.61
CA GLU A 215 -2.07 -15.27 11.66
C GLU A 215 -2.88 -15.57 10.38
N GLY A 216 -2.29 -16.20 9.37
CA GLY A 216 -2.98 -16.59 8.13
C GLY A 216 -3.26 -15.43 7.18
N PHE A 217 -2.43 -14.38 7.17
CA PHE A 217 -2.56 -13.28 6.20
C PHE A 217 -2.44 -13.80 4.77
N ASP A 218 -3.39 -13.43 3.90
CA ASP A 218 -3.43 -13.84 2.49
C ASP A 218 -3.54 -12.67 1.49
N GLY A 219 -3.21 -11.47 1.93
CA GLY A 219 -3.20 -10.25 1.08
C GLY A 219 -1.89 -10.03 0.32
N ASN A 220 -1.61 -8.77 0.02
CA ASN A 220 -0.47 -8.35 -0.79
C ASN A 220 0.73 -7.95 0.07
N LEU A 221 1.92 -8.50 -0.19
CA LEU A 221 3.19 -8.08 0.38
C LEU A 221 3.95 -7.25 -0.65
N LEU A 222 4.07 -5.95 -0.40
CA LEU A 222 4.60 -4.98 -1.36
C LEU A 222 5.91 -4.38 -0.86
N LEU A 223 6.98 -4.56 -1.61
CA LEU A 223 8.22 -3.84 -1.35
C LEU A 223 8.03 -2.34 -1.58
N GLU A 224 8.44 -1.55 -0.59
CA GLU A 224 8.50 -0.10 -0.67
C GLU A 224 9.86 0.38 -0.18
N TYR A 225 10.67 0.93 -1.09
CA TYR A 225 11.90 1.62 -0.75
C TYR A 225 11.67 3.11 -0.82
N THR A 226 11.70 3.77 0.32
CA THR A 226 11.59 5.23 0.38
C THR A 226 12.90 5.89 -0.02
N TYR A 227 12.81 7.15 -0.51
CA TYR A 227 13.99 7.94 -0.83
C TYR A 227 14.83 8.23 0.41
N ILE A 228 16.04 7.74 0.43
CA ILE A 228 16.97 7.91 1.54
C ILE A 228 18.36 8.24 0.99
N TRP A 229 19.00 9.25 1.54
CA TRP A 229 20.36 9.67 1.18
C TRP A 229 20.58 9.92 -0.32
N GLY A 230 19.59 10.52 -0.99
CA GLY A 230 19.69 10.83 -2.42
C GLY A 230 19.44 9.64 -3.35
N ARG A 231 18.95 8.49 -2.86
CA ARG A 231 18.73 7.28 -3.65
C ARG A 231 17.28 6.80 -3.59
N TRP A 232 16.76 6.42 -4.72
CA TRP A 232 15.53 5.64 -4.87
C TRP A 232 15.83 4.15 -4.92
N GLY A 233 14.77 3.33 -5.03
CA GLY A 233 14.90 1.89 -5.16
C GLY A 233 15.87 1.45 -6.26
N LEU A 234 16.68 0.45 -5.94
CA LEU A 234 17.62 -0.17 -6.88
C LEU A 234 16.99 -1.46 -7.43
N PRO A 235 16.83 -1.59 -8.76
CA PRO A 235 16.25 -2.80 -9.36
C PRO A 235 16.95 -4.10 -8.95
N SER A 236 18.28 -4.07 -8.82
CA SER A 236 19.06 -5.23 -8.38
C SER A 236 18.75 -5.66 -6.95
N CYS A 237 18.50 -4.71 -6.05
CA CYS A 237 18.07 -5.00 -4.67
C CYS A 237 16.65 -5.58 -4.66
N MET A 238 15.73 -4.98 -5.41
CA MET A 238 14.35 -5.45 -5.51
C MET A 238 14.29 -6.93 -5.94
N LYS A 239 15.01 -7.32 -6.99
CA LYS A 239 15.02 -8.71 -7.48
C LYS A 239 15.45 -9.70 -6.40
N LYS A 240 16.50 -9.38 -5.64
CA LYS A 240 16.98 -10.20 -4.52
C LYS A 240 15.95 -10.27 -3.40
N ASP A 241 15.32 -9.15 -3.06
CA ASP A 241 14.37 -9.07 -1.96
C ASP A 241 13.05 -9.77 -2.31
N ILE A 242 12.55 -9.67 -3.53
CA ILE A 242 11.42 -10.47 -4.02
C ILE A 242 11.70 -11.96 -3.86
N GLN A 243 12.86 -12.43 -4.29
CA GLN A 243 13.23 -13.85 -4.16
C GLN A 243 13.29 -14.30 -2.70
N LYS A 244 13.83 -13.46 -1.80
CA LYS A 244 13.84 -13.76 -0.36
C LYS A 244 12.43 -13.81 0.22
N LEU A 245 11.54 -12.88 -0.15
CA LEU A 245 10.15 -12.88 0.29
C LEU A 245 9.44 -14.15 -0.19
N LYS A 246 9.57 -14.52 -1.47
CA LYS A 246 8.98 -15.75 -2.01
C LYS A 246 9.45 -17.00 -1.27
N ASN A 247 10.73 -17.10 -0.99
CA ASN A 247 11.28 -18.21 -0.21
C ASN A 247 10.73 -18.23 1.23
N LYS A 248 10.59 -17.06 1.86
CA LYS A 248 10.09 -16.92 3.24
C LYS A 248 8.63 -17.32 3.37
N VAL A 249 7.78 -16.92 2.45
CA VAL A 249 6.34 -17.23 2.51
C VAL A 249 5.97 -18.57 1.86
N GLY A 250 6.94 -19.32 1.37
CA GLY A 250 6.73 -20.66 0.83
C GLY A 250 6.03 -20.69 -0.53
N VAL A 251 6.03 -19.59 -1.28
CA VAL A 251 5.55 -19.56 -2.67
C VAL A 251 6.55 -20.34 -3.53
N LYS A 252 6.22 -21.59 -3.82
CA LYS A 252 6.99 -22.39 -4.79
C LYS A 252 6.81 -21.78 -6.18
N LYS A 253 7.92 -21.72 -6.93
CA LYS A 253 7.93 -21.39 -8.37
C LYS A 253 7.08 -22.37 -9.16
#